data_a000733f7fc88612768c19a174167183
#
_entry.id   a000733f7fc88612768c19a174167183
#
_cell.length_a   1.000
_cell.length_b   1.000
_cell.length_c   1.000
_cell.angle_alpha   90.00
_cell.angle_beta   90.00
_cell.angle_gamma   90.00
#
_symmetry.space_group_name_H-M   'P 1'
#
loop_
_entity.id
_entity.type
_entity.pdbx_description
1 polymer ?
#
loop_
_entity_poly.entity_id
_entity_poly.type
_entity_poly.pdbx_seq_one_letter_code
_entity_poly.pdbx_strand_id
1 'polypeptide(L)'
;IIFGPHMSIQAPPNLSNGGEGLIAAGINDWGGISPVTPDHVNPEAPWPHLDTLARDTAECEKILVERLSVYPSYAHNSTRWLDKSLHKPVLDLIDADGLARRDMWAPGDSSHDLPPLPLTPGFIKDLTLSRILTRAEIGHDLTVAEICRLFAARDGEVHEVMQAADDVRKQVSGDSVSYVVTRNINYTNICYFKCKFCAFSKGKTHESLRGKPYNLGVDVVLERAREAWDRGAVEVCLQGGIHPEYTGQTYLDILRAIKTDLPNMHVHAFSPLEVHQGAATLGIPVAEFIAQLIDSGLGSLPGTAAEILDDEVRRDLCHDKINTAEWFDVVDAAHKQGLKTTATIMFGHIDRPVHWARHLLRLREQQIRTGGFTEFVPLPFVHMESPIYLKEGSRKGPTWRESVLMHSIARLALNPHIPNIQASWVKLGPDGIAACLSAGVNDIGGTLMNETITRSAGAEHGQEMTPLAMESLLYKAGRPSRQRTTLYGTASNERRSASLV
;
A
#
# COMPACT_ATOMS: atom_id res chain seq x y z
N ILE A 1 -29.50 23.28 13.20
CA ILE A 1 -28.16 22.74 13.55
C ILE A 1 -27.38 23.88 14.17
N ILE A 2 -27.09 23.79 15.49
CA ILE A 2 -26.35 24.83 16.24
C ILE A 2 -24.83 24.63 16.06
N PHE A 3 -24.38 23.36 16.05
CA PHE A 3 -22.97 23.00 15.86
C PHE A 3 -22.74 22.34 14.51
N GLY A 4 -21.54 22.51 13.94
CA GLY A 4 -21.17 21.87 12.70
C GLY A 4 -20.93 20.36 12.86
N PRO A 5 -20.83 19.60 11.77
CA PRO A 5 -20.70 18.12 11.81
C PRO A 5 -19.39 17.61 12.44
N HIS A 6 -18.45 18.51 12.70
CA HIS A 6 -17.16 18.16 13.33
C HIS A 6 -17.15 18.31 14.85
N MET A 7 -18.26 18.78 15.44
CA MET A 7 -18.37 18.88 16.89
C MET A 7 -18.62 17.50 17.49
N SER A 8 -17.79 17.08 18.43
CA SER A 8 -18.06 15.88 19.23
C SER A 8 -19.07 16.22 20.31
N ILE A 9 -20.23 15.55 20.30
CA ILE A 9 -21.30 15.71 21.28
C ILE A 9 -21.47 14.37 21.96
N GLN A 10 -21.19 14.34 23.26
CA GLN A 10 -21.18 13.15 24.09
C GLN A 10 -22.42 13.08 24.99
N ALA A 11 -22.99 11.89 25.11
CA ALA A 11 -23.98 11.58 26.15
C ALA A 11 -23.72 10.19 26.73
N PRO A 12 -23.77 10.03 28.08
CA PRO A 12 -23.58 8.73 28.70
C PRO A 12 -24.81 7.84 28.45
N PRO A 13 -24.61 6.58 28.04
CA PRO A 13 -25.72 5.71 27.62
C PRO A 13 -26.56 5.16 28.77
N ASN A 14 -26.03 5.20 30.01
CA ASN A 14 -26.70 4.69 31.19
C ASN A 14 -27.66 5.69 31.85
N LEU A 15 -27.61 6.97 31.48
CA LEU A 15 -28.41 8.03 32.10
C LEU A 15 -29.68 8.40 31.31
N SER A 16 -29.96 7.70 30.22
CA SER A 16 -31.12 7.97 29.35
C SER A 16 -31.85 6.67 29.01
N ASN A 17 -33.17 6.75 28.99
CA ASN A 17 -34.01 5.64 28.55
C ASN A 17 -34.05 5.56 27.03
N GLY A 18 -33.12 4.80 26.45
CA GLY A 18 -33.04 4.56 25.00
C GLY A 18 -32.03 5.44 24.26
N GLY A 19 -31.08 4.80 23.58
CA GLY A 19 -30.02 5.46 22.81
C GLY A 19 -30.52 6.13 21.54
N GLU A 20 -31.60 5.63 20.93
CA GLU A 20 -32.16 6.12 19.67
C GLU A 20 -32.48 7.62 19.68
N GLY A 21 -33.14 8.09 20.75
CA GLY A 21 -33.50 9.50 20.90
C GLY A 21 -32.28 10.41 21.00
N LEU A 22 -31.19 9.95 21.61
CA LEU A 22 -29.93 10.69 21.69
C LEU A 22 -29.19 10.74 20.35
N ILE A 23 -29.14 9.62 19.63
CA ILE A 23 -28.56 9.56 18.28
C ILE A 23 -29.36 10.46 17.33
N ALA A 24 -30.69 10.39 17.37
CA ALA A 24 -31.55 11.26 16.57
C ALA A 24 -31.39 12.77 16.92
N ALA A 25 -31.07 13.08 18.19
CA ALA A 25 -30.75 14.43 18.62
C ALA A 25 -29.35 14.91 18.17
N GLY A 26 -28.53 14.02 17.65
CA GLY A 26 -27.26 14.35 17.00
C GLY A 26 -26.01 14.08 17.83
N ILE A 27 -26.06 13.22 18.85
CA ILE A 27 -24.83 12.75 19.50
C ILE A 27 -24.02 11.88 18.53
N ASN A 28 -22.72 11.91 18.71
CA ASN A 28 -21.77 11.08 17.95
C ASN A 28 -20.69 10.45 18.85
N ASP A 29 -20.92 10.44 20.16
CA ASP A 29 -20.01 9.87 21.15
C ASP A 29 -20.78 9.43 22.42
N TRP A 30 -20.59 8.17 22.81
CA TRP A 30 -21.17 7.63 24.05
C TRP A 30 -20.32 7.92 25.29
N GLY A 31 -19.11 8.47 25.11
CA GLY A 31 -18.17 8.71 26.20
C GLY A 31 -17.42 7.48 26.66
N GLY A 32 -16.96 7.52 27.90
CA GLY A 32 -16.31 6.40 28.55
C GLY A 32 -17.33 5.41 29.09
N ILE A 33 -17.22 4.15 28.73
CA ILE A 33 -18.07 3.05 29.18
C ILE A 33 -17.16 2.00 29.81
N SER A 34 -17.46 1.59 31.06
CA SER A 34 -16.72 0.51 31.71
C SER A 34 -17.52 -0.77 31.71
N PRO A 35 -17.10 -1.80 30.93
CA PRO A 35 -17.76 -3.10 30.95
C PRO A 35 -17.46 -3.93 32.21
N VAL A 36 -16.50 -3.50 33.04
CA VAL A 36 -15.96 -4.30 34.17
C VAL A 36 -16.12 -3.65 35.51
N THR A 37 -16.47 -2.36 35.57
CA THR A 37 -16.70 -1.65 36.82
C THR A 37 -18.10 -1.00 36.85
N PRO A 38 -18.77 -0.93 38.02
CA PRO A 38 -20.00 -0.19 38.12
C PRO A 38 -19.78 1.31 37.93
N ASP A 39 -20.82 2.03 37.56
CA ASP A 39 -20.79 3.49 37.64
C ASP A 39 -20.84 3.90 39.10
N HIS A 40 -19.71 4.36 39.64
CA HIS A 40 -19.61 4.79 41.04
C HIS A 40 -20.26 6.16 41.31
N VAL A 41 -20.55 6.92 40.25
CA VAL A 41 -21.24 8.22 40.36
C VAL A 41 -22.75 8.03 40.33
N ASN A 42 -23.22 7.09 39.51
CA ASN A 42 -24.64 6.78 39.30
C ASN A 42 -24.86 5.26 39.50
N PRO A 43 -24.74 4.75 40.75
CA PRO A 43 -24.79 3.29 40.99
C PRO A 43 -26.16 2.67 40.66
N GLU A 44 -27.22 3.47 40.60
CA GLU A 44 -28.57 3.06 40.21
C GLU A 44 -28.73 2.89 38.68
N ALA A 45 -27.78 3.38 37.87
CA ALA A 45 -27.80 3.33 36.41
C ALA A 45 -26.56 2.57 35.91
N PRO A 46 -26.59 1.24 35.87
CA PRO A 46 -25.44 0.45 35.44
C PRO A 46 -25.10 0.69 33.94
N TRP A 47 -23.82 0.56 33.63
CA TRP A 47 -23.36 0.61 32.21
C TRP A 47 -24.03 -0.48 31.37
N PRO A 48 -24.51 -0.18 30.18
CA PRO A 48 -25.00 -1.19 29.27
C PRO A 48 -23.84 -2.11 28.81
N HIS A 49 -24.17 -3.36 28.46
CA HIS A 49 -23.21 -4.24 27.79
C HIS A 49 -22.86 -3.65 26.43
N LEU A 50 -21.57 -3.75 26.04
CA LEU A 50 -21.08 -3.21 24.77
C LEU A 50 -21.81 -3.79 23.56
N ASP A 51 -22.11 -5.11 23.56
CA ASP A 51 -22.88 -5.76 22.49
C ASP A 51 -24.31 -5.21 22.38
N THR A 52 -24.95 -4.87 23.49
CA THR A 52 -26.27 -4.25 23.50
C THR A 52 -26.18 -2.85 22.89
N LEU A 53 -25.20 -2.05 23.36
CA LEU A 53 -25.02 -0.70 22.85
C LEU A 53 -24.63 -0.69 21.36
N ALA A 54 -23.83 -1.66 20.90
CA ALA A 54 -23.49 -1.84 19.50
C ALA A 54 -24.74 -2.12 18.65
N ARG A 55 -25.60 -3.03 19.12
CA ARG A 55 -26.86 -3.33 18.45
C ARG A 55 -27.80 -2.13 18.39
N ASP A 56 -28.02 -1.46 19.52
CA ASP A 56 -28.90 -0.29 19.60
C ASP A 56 -28.37 0.87 18.72
N THR A 57 -27.04 1.04 18.65
CA THR A 57 -26.38 2.00 17.76
C THR A 57 -26.58 1.62 16.29
N ALA A 58 -26.50 0.33 15.97
CA ALA A 58 -26.69 -0.20 14.63
C ALA A 58 -28.14 -0.10 14.14
N GLU A 59 -29.15 -0.26 15.03
CA GLU A 59 -30.56 0.00 14.75
C GLU A 59 -30.82 1.45 14.29
N CYS A 60 -29.94 2.38 14.68
CA CYS A 60 -29.95 3.77 14.22
C CYS A 60 -29.07 4.00 12.97
N GLU A 61 -28.73 2.97 12.21
CA GLU A 61 -27.85 3.04 11.03
C GLU A 61 -26.48 3.67 11.33
N LYS A 62 -25.92 3.40 12.53
CA LYS A 62 -24.61 3.85 12.97
C LYS A 62 -23.76 2.65 13.42
N ILE A 63 -22.46 2.80 13.35
CA ILE A 63 -21.50 1.78 13.81
C ILE A 63 -20.88 2.27 15.11
N LEU A 64 -20.93 1.43 16.16
CA LEU A 64 -20.19 1.68 17.38
C LEU A 64 -18.71 1.41 17.16
N VAL A 65 -17.86 2.42 17.34
CA VAL A 65 -16.42 2.33 17.15
C VAL A 65 -15.68 2.82 18.39
N GLU A 66 -14.66 2.08 18.79
CA GLU A 66 -13.78 2.48 19.89
C GLU A 66 -12.87 3.63 19.49
N ARG A 67 -12.69 4.58 20.39
CA ARG A 67 -11.68 5.63 20.31
C ARG A 67 -10.77 5.63 21.53
N LEU A 68 -9.64 6.30 21.42
CA LEU A 68 -8.84 6.64 22.59
C LEU A 68 -9.55 7.74 23.40
N SER A 69 -9.08 8.00 24.63
CA SER A 69 -9.51 9.17 25.39
C SER A 69 -9.25 10.48 24.64
N VAL A 70 -8.25 10.49 23.77
CA VAL A 70 -7.97 11.57 22.81
C VAL A 70 -8.87 11.42 21.60
N TYR A 71 -9.59 12.48 21.23
CA TYR A 71 -10.40 12.49 20.02
C TYR A 71 -9.54 12.39 18.75
N PRO A 72 -10.05 11.78 17.65
CA PRO A 72 -9.33 11.62 16.38
C PRO A 72 -8.74 12.92 15.85
N SER A 73 -9.46 14.03 15.91
CA SER A 73 -8.98 15.34 15.45
C SER A 73 -7.76 15.87 16.23
N TYR A 74 -7.64 15.52 17.50
CA TYR A 74 -6.49 15.87 18.34
C TYR A 74 -5.33 14.89 18.13
N ALA A 75 -5.62 13.61 17.94
CA ALA A 75 -4.62 12.60 17.62
C ALA A 75 -3.92 12.90 16.29
N HIS A 76 -4.68 13.30 15.27
CA HIS A 76 -4.12 13.73 13.96
C HIS A 76 -3.30 15.02 14.01
N ASN A 77 -3.51 15.85 15.01
CA ASN A 77 -2.76 17.09 15.22
C ASN A 77 -2.05 17.07 16.59
N SER A 78 -1.37 15.95 16.84
CA SER A 78 -0.69 15.66 18.11
C SER A 78 0.30 16.74 18.52
N THR A 79 1.06 17.29 17.58
CA THR A 79 2.04 18.35 17.85
C THR A 79 1.43 19.64 18.41
N ARG A 80 0.15 19.88 18.16
CA ARG A 80 -0.57 21.04 18.69
C ARG A 80 -1.26 20.76 20.03
N TRP A 81 -1.75 19.53 20.21
CA TRP A 81 -2.72 19.25 21.28
C TRP A 81 -2.20 18.32 22.37
N LEU A 82 -1.12 17.58 22.11
CA LEU A 82 -0.60 16.59 23.03
C LEU A 82 0.79 16.98 23.54
N ASP A 83 1.09 16.58 24.77
CA ASP A 83 2.46 16.60 25.27
C ASP A 83 3.33 15.68 24.40
N LYS A 84 4.58 16.07 24.19
CA LYS A 84 5.53 15.32 23.33
C LYS A 84 5.67 13.86 23.76
N SER A 85 5.64 13.58 25.07
CA SER A 85 5.75 12.22 25.61
C SER A 85 4.58 11.30 25.20
N LEU A 86 3.45 11.86 24.76
CA LEU A 86 2.26 11.14 24.32
C LEU A 86 2.18 10.97 22.80
N HIS A 87 3.04 11.63 22.01
CA HIS A 87 2.96 11.54 20.54
C HIS A 87 3.09 10.09 20.07
N LYS A 88 4.18 9.42 20.41
CA LYS A 88 4.42 8.04 20.01
C LYS A 88 3.36 7.07 20.54
N PRO A 89 3.03 7.04 21.86
CA PRO A 89 1.97 6.16 22.34
C PRO A 89 0.63 6.34 21.63
N VAL A 90 0.21 7.57 21.35
CA VAL A 90 -1.04 7.83 20.65
C VAL A 90 -0.97 7.36 19.20
N LEU A 91 0.12 7.69 18.47
CA LEU A 91 0.30 7.28 17.06
C LEU A 91 0.38 5.75 16.90
N ASP A 92 0.93 5.03 17.89
CA ASP A 92 1.00 3.57 17.86
C ASP A 92 -0.37 2.90 18.14
N LEU A 93 -1.28 3.61 18.77
CA LEU A 93 -2.59 3.11 19.21
C LEU A 93 -3.77 3.57 18.34
N ILE A 94 -3.52 4.31 17.24
CA ILE A 94 -4.58 4.77 16.34
C ILE A 94 -4.47 4.14 14.95
N ASP A 95 -5.64 4.03 14.30
CA ASP A 95 -5.76 3.76 12.86
C ASP A 95 -5.68 5.06 12.02
N ALA A 96 -5.91 4.98 10.71
CA ALA A 96 -5.85 6.12 9.81
C ALA A 96 -6.97 7.15 10.02
N ASP A 97 -8.05 6.76 10.67
CA ASP A 97 -9.15 7.65 11.05
C ASP A 97 -8.89 8.34 12.41
N GLY A 98 -7.82 7.95 13.13
CA GLY A 98 -7.51 8.42 14.47
C GLY A 98 -8.30 7.68 15.56
N LEU A 99 -8.99 6.60 15.22
CA LEU A 99 -9.73 5.73 16.11
C LEU A 99 -8.81 4.67 16.72
N ALA A 100 -9.28 3.96 17.75
CA ALA A 100 -8.47 2.95 18.43
C ALA A 100 -8.05 1.82 17.48
N ARG A 101 -6.75 1.53 17.45
CA ARG A 101 -6.18 0.37 16.75
C ARG A 101 -6.46 -0.88 17.58
N ARG A 102 -7.14 -1.87 16.96
CA ARG A 102 -7.57 -3.11 17.64
C ARG A 102 -6.56 -4.26 17.50
N ASP A 103 -5.49 -4.07 16.73
CA ASP A 103 -4.50 -5.11 16.45
C ASP A 103 -3.08 -4.68 16.80
N MET A 104 -2.23 -5.68 17.06
CA MET A 104 -0.80 -5.48 17.27
C MET A 104 0.02 -5.74 16.01
N TRP A 105 -0.61 -6.26 14.97
CA TRP A 105 0.05 -6.57 13.71
C TRP A 105 0.65 -5.31 13.06
N ALA A 106 1.79 -5.48 12.41
CA ALA A 106 2.40 -4.43 11.59
C ALA A 106 3.03 -5.06 10.33
N PRO A 107 3.07 -4.34 9.21
CA PRO A 107 3.70 -4.83 7.99
C PRO A 107 5.17 -5.19 8.21
N GLY A 108 5.57 -6.37 7.74
CA GLY A 108 6.94 -6.86 7.85
C GLY A 108 7.29 -7.52 9.18
N ASP A 109 6.45 -7.40 10.18
CA ASP A 109 6.62 -8.02 11.50
C ASP A 109 6.08 -9.46 11.47
N SER A 110 6.92 -10.43 11.85
CA SER A 110 6.57 -11.85 11.96
C SER A 110 6.25 -12.31 13.39
N SER A 111 6.32 -11.41 14.36
CA SER A 111 6.15 -11.74 15.79
C SER A 111 4.70 -11.82 16.25
N HIS A 112 3.77 -11.34 15.46
CA HIS A 112 2.34 -11.31 15.77
C HIS A 112 1.53 -12.06 14.72
N ASP A 113 0.59 -12.90 15.21
CA ASP A 113 -0.39 -13.56 14.34
C ASP A 113 -1.29 -12.53 13.65
N LEU A 114 -1.82 -12.92 12.49
CA LEU A 114 -2.81 -12.09 11.80
C LEU A 114 -4.10 -12.03 12.61
N PRO A 115 -4.66 -10.83 12.82
CA PRO A 115 -6.00 -10.70 13.40
C PRO A 115 -7.03 -11.40 12.52
N PRO A 116 -8.03 -12.06 13.12
CA PRO A 116 -9.09 -12.70 12.34
C PRO A 116 -9.87 -11.66 11.54
N LEU A 117 -10.20 -12.00 10.31
CA LEU A 117 -11.13 -11.22 9.48
C LEU A 117 -12.56 -11.69 9.72
N PRO A 118 -13.55 -10.81 9.58
CA PRO A 118 -14.95 -11.20 9.67
C PRO A 118 -15.28 -12.22 8.56
N LEU A 119 -15.95 -13.31 8.93
CA LEU A 119 -16.34 -14.38 8.01
C LEU A 119 -17.81 -14.28 7.55
N THR A 120 -18.57 -13.36 8.13
CA THR A 120 -20.00 -13.17 7.85
C THR A 120 -20.33 -11.70 7.67
N PRO A 121 -21.35 -11.38 6.86
CA PRO A 121 -21.87 -10.02 6.76
C PRO A 121 -22.36 -9.48 8.11
N GLY A 122 -22.46 -8.16 8.21
CA GLY A 122 -23.05 -7.50 9.37
C GLY A 122 -24.53 -7.87 9.56
N PHE A 123 -25.00 -7.85 10.81
CA PHE A 123 -26.40 -8.12 11.13
C PHE A 123 -27.35 -7.06 10.54
N ILE A 124 -26.90 -5.83 10.43
CA ILE A 124 -27.68 -4.71 9.89
C ILE A 124 -27.04 -4.27 8.58
N LYS A 125 -27.87 -4.26 7.53
CA LYS A 125 -27.43 -3.90 6.19
C LYS A 125 -27.41 -2.36 6.04
N ASP A 126 -26.23 -1.79 5.87
CA ASP A 126 -26.12 -0.39 5.45
C ASP A 126 -26.47 -0.25 3.97
N LEU A 127 -27.59 0.41 3.69
CA LEU A 127 -28.07 0.63 2.32
C LEU A 127 -27.13 1.52 1.51
N THR A 128 -26.39 2.42 2.16
CA THR A 128 -25.40 3.29 1.50
C THR A 128 -24.21 2.46 1.06
N LEU A 129 -23.65 1.62 1.95
CA LEU A 129 -22.56 0.69 1.62
C LEU A 129 -22.97 -0.25 0.48
N SER A 130 -24.13 -0.90 0.60
CA SER A 130 -24.65 -1.84 -0.42
C SER A 130 -24.77 -1.17 -1.79
N ARG A 131 -25.25 0.07 -1.86
CA ARG A 131 -25.34 0.83 -3.11
C ARG A 131 -23.98 1.18 -3.71
N ILE A 132 -23.00 1.53 -2.86
CA ILE A 132 -21.63 1.80 -3.30
C ILE A 132 -21.02 0.52 -3.90
N LEU A 133 -21.14 -0.61 -3.21
CA LEU A 133 -20.60 -1.90 -3.67
C LEU A 133 -21.24 -2.32 -5.00
N THR A 134 -22.57 -2.30 -5.12
CA THR A 134 -23.27 -2.64 -6.38
C THR A 134 -22.79 -1.79 -7.55
N ARG A 135 -22.58 -0.49 -7.36
CA ARG A 135 -22.06 0.39 -8.40
C ARG A 135 -20.61 0.06 -8.77
N ALA A 136 -19.75 -0.22 -7.78
CA ALA A 136 -18.37 -0.58 -8.01
C ALA A 136 -18.21 -1.91 -8.75
N GLU A 137 -19.04 -2.92 -8.44
CA GLU A 137 -19.04 -4.23 -9.09
C GLU A 137 -19.28 -4.13 -10.61
N ILE A 138 -20.16 -3.24 -11.04
CA ILE A 138 -20.43 -2.99 -12.47
C ILE A 138 -19.53 -1.93 -13.10
N GLY A 139 -18.47 -1.52 -12.41
CA GLY A 139 -17.42 -0.62 -12.93
C GLY A 139 -17.79 0.87 -12.97
N HIS A 140 -18.84 1.28 -12.25
CA HIS A 140 -19.15 2.72 -12.12
C HIS A 140 -18.10 3.45 -11.28
N ASP A 141 -17.87 4.70 -11.64
CA ASP A 141 -16.97 5.58 -10.92
C ASP A 141 -17.41 5.81 -9.48
N LEU A 142 -16.47 5.63 -8.56
CA LEU A 142 -16.62 5.99 -7.16
C LEU A 142 -16.08 7.39 -6.92
N THR A 143 -16.71 8.13 -6.01
CA THR A 143 -16.24 9.42 -5.52
C THR A 143 -15.26 9.26 -4.37
N VAL A 144 -14.50 10.31 -4.03
CA VAL A 144 -13.64 10.35 -2.84
C VAL A 144 -14.42 10.00 -1.58
N ALA A 145 -15.63 10.52 -1.42
CA ALA A 145 -16.47 10.27 -0.24
C ALA A 145 -16.91 8.79 -0.15
N GLU A 146 -17.27 8.17 -1.28
CA GLU A 146 -17.64 6.76 -1.33
C GLU A 146 -16.45 5.85 -1.01
N ILE A 147 -15.26 6.15 -1.55
CA ILE A 147 -14.04 5.40 -1.20
C ILE A 147 -13.70 5.56 0.28
N CYS A 148 -13.81 6.76 0.85
CA CYS A 148 -13.63 6.97 2.29
C CYS A 148 -14.66 6.17 3.11
N ARG A 149 -15.93 6.07 2.65
CA ARG A 149 -16.95 5.22 3.30
C ARG A 149 -16.56 3.75 3.29
N LEU A 150 -15.99 3.25 2.18
CA LEU A 150 -15.49 1.87 2.12
C LEU A 150 -14.34 1.64 3.12
N PHE A 151 -13.40 2.56 3.26
CA PHE A 151 -12.32 2.45 4.26
C PHE A 151 -12.81 2.54 5.70
N ALA A 152 -13.95 3.19 5.94
CA ALA A 152 -14.59 3.24 7.24
C ALA A 152 -15.31 1.93 7.64
N ALA A 153 -15.38 0.94 6.76
CA ALA A 153 -16.01 -0.37 7.02
C ALA A 153 -15.39 -1.06 8.25
N ARG A 154 -16.24 -1.59 9.12
CA ARG A 154 -15.87 -2.31 10.34
C ARG A 154 -16.63 -3.63 10.40
N ASP A 155 -16.11 -4.57 11.19
CA ASP A 155 -16.76 -5.84 11.47
C ASP A 155 -17.33 -6.52 10.20
N GLY A 156 -18.58 -6.90 10.16
CA GLY A 156 -19.19 -7.58 9.00
C GLY A 156 -19.20 -6.78 7.69
N GLU A 157 -19.12 -5.43 7.74
CA GLU A 157 -18.97 -4.61 6.54
C GLU A 157 -17.63 -4.86 5.82
N VAL A 158 -16.56 -5.19 6.58
CA VAL A 158 -15.26 -5.56 5.97
C VAL A 158 -15.44 -6.81 5.10
N HIS A 159 -16.21 -7.80 5.59
CA HIS A 159 -16.54 -9.00 4.81
C HIS A 159 -17.28 -8.65 3.53
N GLU A 160 -18.28 -7.75 3.58
CA GLU A 160 -19.05 -7.34 2.39
C GLU A 160 -18.13 -6.66 1.34
N VAL A 161 -17.23 -5.79 1.77
CA VAL A 161 -16.26 -5.13 0.88
C VAL A 161 -15.29 -6.15 0.26
N MET A 162 -14.79 -7.10 1.05
CA MET A 162 -13.91 -8.17 0.58
C MET A 162 -14.62 -9.06 -0.44
N GLN A 163 -15.84 -9.48 -0.16
CA GLN A 163 -16.63 -10.35 -1.03
C GLN A 163 -16.91 -9.67 -2.37
N ALA A 164 -17.39 -8.43 -2.37
CA ALA A 164 -17.61 -7.66 -3.59
C ALA A 164 -16.33 -7.52 -4.43
N ALA A 165 -15.19 -7.28 -3.78
CA ALA A 165 -13.90 -7.20 -4.47
C ALA A 165 -13.46 -8.55 -5.06
N ASP A 166 -13.67 -9.66 -4.35
CA ASP A 166 -13.34 -10.99 -4.87
C ASP A 166 -14.26 -11.42 -6.01
N ASP A 167 -15.53 -11.06 -5.96
CA ASP A 167 -16.47 -11.30 -7.06
C ASP A 167 -16.05 -10.53 -8.33
N VAL A 168 -15.64 -9.26 -8.20
CA VAL A 168 -15.06 -8.49 -9.31
C VAL A 168 -13.77 -9.13 -9.82
N ARG A 169 -12.86 -9.54 -8.93
CA ARG A 169 -11.63 -10.23 -9.31
C ARG A 169 -11.94 -11.48 -10.12
N LYS A 170 -12.90 -12.29 -9.67
CA LYS A 170 -13.31 -13.53 -10.34
C LYS A 170 -13.83 -13.25 -11.75
N GLN A 171 -14.62 -12.21 -11.92
CA GLN A 171 -15.14 -11.80 -13.23
C GLN A 171 -14.03 -11.28 -14.17
N VAL A 172 -13.10 -10.49 -13.66
CA VAL A 172 -12.09 -9.79 -14.48
C VAL A 172 -10.85 -10.66 -14.76
N SER A 173 -10.41 -11.45 -13.78
CA SER A 173 -9.12 -12.17 -13.82
C SER A 173 -9.25 -13.68 -13.68
N GLY A 174 -10.45 -14.21 -13.42
CA GLY A 174 -10.65 -15.63 -13.13
C GLY A 174 -10.01 -16.07 -11.81
N ASP A 175 -9.83 -17.38 -11.61
CA ASP A 175 -9.32 -17.93 -10.35
C ASP A 175 -7.79 -18.08 -10.29
N SER A 176 -7.11 -17.96 -11.44
CA SER A 176 -5.66 -18.05 -11.49
C SER A 176 -5.00 -16.86 -10.83
N VAL A 177 -3.97 -17.15 -10.02
CA VAL A 177 -3.12 -16.12 -9.39
C VAL A 177 -1.75 -16.13 -10.06
N SER A 178 -1.30 -14.96 -10.47
CA SER A 178 -0.03 -14.81 -11.17
C SER A 178 1.13 -14.46 -10.23
N TYR A 179 2.34 -14.83 -10.66
CA TYR A 179 3.62 -14.43 -10.08
C TYR A 179 4.68 -14.32 -11.18
N VAL A 180 5.74 -13.54 -10.94
CA VAL A 180 6.85 -13.39 -11.89
C VAL A 180 8.16 -13.84 -11.28
N VAL A 181 8.98 -14.56 -12.04
CA VAL A 181 10.35 -14.88 -11.62
C VAL A 181 11.24 -13.69 -11.97
N THR A 182 11.67 -12.97 -10.94
CA THR A 182 12.41 -11.72 -11.05
C THR A 182 13.49 -11.62 -9.98
N ARG A 183 14.49 -10.80 -10.25
CA ARG A 183 15.50 -10.38 -9.28
C ARG A 183 15.48 -8.88 -9.09
N ASN A 184 15.46 -8.44 -7.83
CA ASN A 184 15.73 -7.05 -7.47
C ASN A 184 17.24 -6.78 -7.51
N ILE A 185 17.65 -5.77 -8.26
CA ILE A 185 19.03 -5.29 -8.29
C ILE A 185 19.02 -3.83 -7.83
N ASN A 186 19.26 -3.64 -6.54
CA ASN A 186 19.42 -2.30 -5.99
C ASN A 186 20.88 -1.90 -6.18
N TYR A 187 21.17 -1.14 -7.24
CA TYR A 187 22.54 -0.85 -7.68
C TYR A 187 23.27 0.19 -6.81
N THR A 188 22.55 1.03 -6.05
CA THR A 188 23.12 1.91 -5.04
C THR A 188 22.09 2.24 -3.94
N ASN A 189 22.56 2.36 -2.69
CA ASN A 189 21.77 2.90 -1.60
C ASN A 189 22.17 4.35 -1.25
N ILE A 190 23.12 4.92 -1.96
CA ILE A 190 23.51 6.33 -1.80
C ILE A 190 22.45 7.21 -2.45
N CYS A 191 21.86 8.12 -1.68
CA CYS A 191 20.81 9.01 -2.15
C CYS A 191 20.94 10.38 -1.49
N TYR A 192 20.84 11.46 -2.27
CA TYR A 192 20.88 12.82 -1.70
C TYR A 192 19.49 13.34 -1.27
N PHE A 193 18.40 12.69 -1.67
CA PHE A 193 17.05 13.00 -1.18
C PHE A 193 16.88 12.61 0.28
N LYS A 194 16.09 13.41 1.01
CA LYS A 194 15.90 13.26 2.46
C LYS A 194 14.48 12.76 2.80
N CYS A 195 14.03 11.72 2.10
CA CYS A 195 12.73 11.11 2.37
C CYS A 195 12.64 10.62 3.82
N LYS A 196 11.71 11.18 4.58
CA LYS A 196 11.59 10.88 6.02
C LYS A 196 11.23 9.41 6.32
N PHE A 197 10.65 8.70 5.36
CA PHE A 197 10.27 7.30 5.50
C PHE A 197 11.37 6.30 5.11
N CYS A 198 12.38 6.71 4.34
CA CYS A 198 13.29 5.80 3.69
C CYS A 198 14.42 5.31 4.61
N ALA A 199 14.35 4.03 4.99
CA ALA A 199 15.40 3.36 5.75
C ALA A 199 16.53 2.83 4.85
N PHE A 200 16.30 2.68 3.55
CA PHE A 200 17.28 2.18 2.58
C PHE A 200 18.35 3.22 2.23
N SER A 201 17.97 4.49 2.13
CA SER A 201 18.86 5.59 1.74
C SER A 201 20.01 5.82 2.75
N LYS A 202 21.25 5.96 2.23
CA LYS A 202 22.44 6.30 2.99
C LYS A 202 23.08 7.58 2.46
N GLY A 203 23.58 8.43 3.35
CA GLY A 203 24.40 9.56 2.96
C GLY A 203 25.82 9.12 2.60
N LYS A 204 26.57 9.97 1.86
CA LYS A 204 27.96 9.69 1.45
C LYS A 204 28.93 9.41 2.63
N THR A 205 28.65 9.90 3.83
CA THR A 205 29.63 10.01 4.92
C THR A 205 29.22 9.41 6.26
N HIS A 206 27.99 8.89 6.39
CA HIS A 206 27.58 8.32 7.66
C HIS A 206 27.60 6.79 7.62
N GLU A 207 28.52 6.20 8.35
CA GLU A 207 28.40 4.85 8.90
C GLU A 207 27.19 4.84 9.85
N SER A 208 26.00 4.83 9.28
CA SER A 208 24.80 4.66 10.10
C SER A 208 24.71 3.22 10.57
N LEU A 209 24.10 2.99 11.74
CA LEU A 209 23.78 1.69 12.32
C LEU A 209 23.03 0.73 11.36
N ARG A 210 22.60 1.22 10.18
CA ARG A 210 21.73 0.53 9.19
C ARG A 210 22.47 -0.04 7.97
N GLY A 211 23.77 -0.22 8.04
CA GLY A 211 24.59 -0.77 6.97
C GLY A 211 25.39 0.28 6.19
N LYS A 212 26.39 -0.19 5.45
CA LYS A 212 27.35 0.66 4.73
C LYS A 212 26.75 1.22 3.43
N PRO A 213 27.13 2.45 3.03
CA PRO A 213 26.89 2.94 1.69
C PRO A 213 27.55 2.02 0.66
N TYR A 214 26.87 1.77 -0.46
CA TYR A 214 27.44 1.03 -1.58
C TYR A 214 26.97 1.62 -2.92
N ASN A 215 27.80 1.39 -3.93
CA ASN A 215 27.55 1.72 -5.32
C ASN A 215 28.11 0.58 -6.18
N LEU A 216 27.26 -0.17 -6.88
CA LEU A 216 27.67 -1.31 -7.68
C LEU A 216 28.17 -0.83 -9.05
N GLY A 217 29.28 -1.37 -9.49
CA GLY A 217 29.72 -1.22 -10.88
C GLY A 217 28.77 -1.92 -11.85
N VAL A 218 28.78 -1.51 -13.09
CA VAL A 218 27.94 -2.11 -14.17
C VAL A 218 28.23 -3.60 -14.35
N ASP A 219 29.47 -4.02 -14.14
CA ASP A 219 29.93 -5.42 -14.16
C ASP A 219 29.19 -6.28 -13.13
N VAL A 220 29.06 -5.78 -11.87
CA VAL A 220 28.35 -6.47 -10.81
C VAL A 220 26.84 -6.51 -11.06
N VAL A 221 26.27 -5.43 -11.63
CA VAL A 221 24.86 -5.41 -12.03
C VAL A 221 24.60 -6.48 -13.09
N LEU A 222 25.49 -6.58 -14.08
CA LEU A 222 25.41 -7.57 -15.18
C LEU A 222 25.56 -9.01 -14.65
N GLU A 223 26.53 -9.25 -13.76
CA GLU A 223 26.69 -10.56 -13.10
C GLU A 223 25.40 -11.01 -12.41
N ARG A 224 24.78 -10.12 -11.63
CA ARG A 224 23.50 -10.40 -10.98
C ARG A 224 22.34 -10.66 -11.95
N ALA A 225 22.34 -9.97 -13.10
CA ALA A 225 21.35 -10.22 -14.13
C ALA A 225 21.56 -11.60 -14.80
N ARG A 226 22.80 -12.04 -15.03
CA ARG A 226 23.13 -13.39 -15.52
C ARG A 226 22.69 -14.48 -14.55
N GLU A 227 23.03 -14.34 -13.27
CA GLU A 227 22.58 -15.28 -12.24
C GLU A 227 21.06 -15.41 -12.19
N ALA A 228 20.34 -14.29 -12.34
CA ALA A 228 18.87 -14.30 -12.40
C ALA A 228 18.37 -15.04 -13.65
N TRP A 229 18.98 -14.77 -14.81
CA TRP A 229 18.64 -15.45 -16.06
C TRP A 229 18.84 -16.96 -15.95
N ASP A 230 19.96 -17.41 -15.41
CA ASP A 230 20.27 -18.82 -15.24
C ASP A 230 19.27 -19.53 -14.30
N ARG A 231 18.72 -18.79 -13.34
CA ARG A 231 17.65 -19.23 -12.43
C ARG A 231 16.24 -19.06 -13.00
N GLY A 232 16.09 -18.87 -14.31
CA GLY A 232 14.80 -18.81 -14.99
C GLY A 232 14.08 -17.47 -14.90
N ALA A 233 14.70 -16.40 -14.38
CA ALA A 233 14.09 -15.09 -14.36
C ALA A 233 13.77 -14.59 -15.77
N VAL A 234 12.61 -13.99 -15.93
CA VAL A 234 12.21 -13.30 -17.17
C VAL A 234 12.47 -11.81 -17.08
N GLU A 235 12.73 -11.33 -15.88
CA GLU A 235 12.85 -9.91 -15.53
C GLU A 235 13.96 -9.67 -14.53
N VAL A 236 14.60 -8.51 -14.63
CA VAL A 236 15.31 -7.86 -13.52
C VAL A 236 14.63 -6.55 -13.21
N CYS A 237 14.39 -6.30 -11.90
CA CYS A 237 13.86 -5.05 -11.39
C CYS A 237 15.00 -4.21 -10.82
N LEU A 238 15.31 -3.06 -11.46
CA LEU A 238 16.40 -2.19 -11.05
C LEU A 238 15.86 -0.91 -10.42
N GLN A 239 16.29 -0.65 -9.20
CA GLN A 239 15.99 0.57 -8.45
C GLN A 239 17.20 0.95 -7.61
N GLY A 240 17.44 2.25 -7.47
CA GLY A 240 18.54 2.75 -6.65
C GLY A 240 18.21 4.04 -5.93
N GLY A 241 19.10 4.44 -5.03
CA GLY A 241 19.15 5.80 -4.54
C GLY A 241 19.54 6.76 -5.67
N ILE A 242 19.19 8.03 -5.54
CA ILE A 242 19.65 9.04 -6.47
C ILE A 242 21.06 9.48 -6.05
N HIS A 243 22.05 8.84 -6.68
CA HIS A 243 23.46 9.11 -6.40
C HIS A 243 23.86 10.49 -6.91
N PRO A 244 24.57 11.32 -6.14
CA PRO A 244 24.90 12.69 -6.56
C PRO A 244 25.79 12.78 -7.81
N GLU A 245 26.52 11.71 -8.16
CA GLU A 245 27.38 11.63 -9.33
C GLU A 245 26.73 10.97 -10.54
N TYR A 246 25.48 10.45 -10.39
CA TYR A 246 24.78 9.82 -11.51
C TYR A 246 24.20 10.88 -12.45
N THR A 247 24.33 10.57 -13.72
CA THR A 247 23.67 11.31 -14.79
C THR A 247 22.75 10.34 -15.58
N GLY A 248 21.95 10.86 -16.50
CA GLY A 248 21.15 10.02 -17.38
C GLY A 248 22.00 9.00 -18.15
N GLN A 249 23.27 9.30 -18.44
CA GLN A 249 24.18 8.36 -19.10
C GLN A 249 24.41 7.08 -18.28
N THR A 250 24.46 7.18 -16.96
CA THR A 250 24.62 6.01 -16.08
C THR A 250 23.50 4.98 -16.29
N TYR A 251 22.26 5.45 -16.43
CA TYR A 251 21.09 4.58 -16.66
C TYR A 251 21.12 3.93 -18.04
N LEU A 252 21.53 4.68 -19.07
CA LEU A 252 21.72 4.16 -20.42
C LEU A 252 22.80 3.08 -20.48
N ASP A 253 23.91 3.28 -19.78
CA ASP A 253 25.03 2.32 -19.77
C ASP A 253 24.65 1.02 -19.07
N ILE A 254 23.90 1.07 -17.96
CA ILE A 254 23.36 -0.11 -17.29
C ILE A 254 22.46 -0.91 -18.26
N LEU A 255 21.52 -0.23 -18.95
CA LEU A 255 20.61 -0.88 -19.90
C LEU A 255 21.36 -1.55 -21.04
N ARG A 256 22.28 -0.82 -21.68
CA ARG A 256 23.06 -1.32 -22.81
C ARG A 256 23.90 -2.54 -22.41
N ALA A 257 24.53 -2.52 -21.24
CA ALA A 257 25.29 -3.65 -20.74
C ALA A 257 24.42 -4.90 -20.59
N ILE A 258 23.25 -4.79 -19.93
CA ILE A 258 22.33 -5.91 -19.76
C ILE A 258 21.82 -6.40 -21.12
N LYS A 259 21.36 -5.51 -21.99
CA LYS A 259 20.73 -5.90 -23.26
C LYS A 259 21.71 -6.43 -24.29
N THR A 260 22.99 -6.04 -24.22
CA THR A 260 24.05 -6.61 -25.05
C THR A 260 24.29 -8.09 -24.73
N ASP A 261 24.28 -8.43 -23.45
CA ASP A 261 24.59 -9.77 -22.97
C ASP A 261 23.32 -10.67 -22.87
N LEU A 262 22.23 -10.10 -22.43
CA LEU A 262 20.94 -10.76 -22.18
C LEU A 262 19.81 -10.09 -22.98
N PRO A 263 19.79 -10.22 -24.32
CA PRO A 263 18.84 -9.49 -25.18
C PRO A 263 17.37 -9.80 -24.87
N ASN A 264 17.08 -10.99 -24.34
CA ASN A 264 15.71 -11.43 -24.02
C ASN A 264 15.30 -11.14 -22.57
N MET A 265 16.21 -10.66 -21.71
CA MET A 265 15.87 -10.24 -20.34
C MET A 265 15.01 -8.97 -20.39
N HIS A 266 13.84 -9.00 -19.75
CA HIS A 266 13.05 -7.78 -19.56
C HIS A 266 13.68 -6.93 -18.47
N VAL A 267 13.93 -5.66 -18.77
CA VAL A 267 14.45 -4.72 -17.77
C VAL A 267 13.32 -3.82 -17.30
N HIS A 268 12.85 -4.06 -16.08
CA HIS A 268 11.88 -3.25 -15.36
C HIS A 268 12.65 -2.25 -14.48
N ALA A 269 12.82 -1.05 -14.95
CA ALA A 269 13.67 -0.02 -14.34
C ALA A 269 13.20 1.34 -14.88
N PHE A 270 13.58 2.24 -14.32
CA PHE A 270 13.89 3.08 -13.24
C PHE A 270 12.65 3.77 -12.71
N SER A 271 12.62 4.24 -11.47
CA SER A 271 11.46 5.01 -10.98
C SER A 271 11.24 6.31 -11.75
N PRO A 272 10.04 6.89 -11.77
CA PRO A 272 9.82 8.22 -12.35
C PRO A 272 10.75 9.30 -11.79
N LEU A 273 11.21 9.18 -10.54
CA LEU A 273 12.20 10.08 -9.96
C LEU A 273 13.58 9.93 -10.62
N GLU A 274 14.04 8.69 -10.85
CA GLU A 274 15.30 8.40 -11.53
C GLU A 274 15.27 8.90 -12.98
N VAL A 275 14.14 8.71 -13.67
CA VAL A 275 13.94 9.21 -15.03
C VAL A 275 13.95 10.74 -15.07
N HIS A 276 13.21 11.38 -14.18
CA HIS A 276 13.18 12.86 -14.08
C HIS A 276 14.58 13.42 -13.84
N GLN A 277 15.31 12.84 -12.88
CA GLN A 277 16.65 13.25 -12.53
C GLN A 277 17.66 12.98 -13.67
N GLY A 278 17.56 11.83 -14.33
CA GLY A 278 18.38 11.49 -15.47
C GLY A 278 18.24 12.49 -16.62
N ALA A 279 17.02 12.85 -16.97
CA ALA A 279 16.72 13.86 -17.97
C ALA A 279 17.30 15.23 -17.58
N ALA A 280 17.08 15.65 -16.31
CA ALA A 280 17.59 16.93 -15.81
C ALA A 280 19.13 17.02 -15.87
N THR A 281 19.84 15.93 -15.55
CA THR A 281 21.32 15.90 -15.57
C THR A 281 21.90 15.93 -16.97
N LEU A 282 21.15 15.49 -17.99
CA LEU A 282 21.53 15.59 -19.40
C LEU A 282 21.06 16.91 -20.04
N GLY A 283 20.25 17.68 -19.36
CA GLY A 283 19.67 18.93 -19.88
C GLY A 283 18.67 18.72 -21.04
N ILE A 284 17.97 17.58 -21.07
CA ILE A 284 17.01 17.21 -22.10
C ILE A 284 15.60 17.03 -21.54
N PRO A 285 14.56 17.13 -22.36
CA PRO A 285 13.19 16.82 -21.93
C PRO A 285 13.02 15.37 -21.48
N VAL A 286 12.14 15.14 -20.50
CA VAL A 286 11.81 13.79 -20.01
C VAL A 286 11.39 12.84 -21.14
N ALA A 287 10.58 13.30 -22.08
CA ALA A 287 10.13 12.48 -23.21
C ALA A 287 11.30 12.04 -24.12
N GLU A 288 12.30 12.90 -24.34
CA GLU A 288 13.51 12.56 -25.10
C GLU A 288 14.37 11.55 -24.35
N PHE A 289 14.52 11.72 -23.04
CA PHE A 289 15.26 10.75 -22.23
C PHE A 289 14.60 9.39 -22.20
N ILE A 290 13.26 9.33 -22.10
CA ILE A 290 12.50 8.07 -22.19
C ILE A 290 12.72 7.39 -23.56
N ALA A 291 12.75 8.13 -24.66
CA ALA A 291 13.07 7.57 -25.97
C ALA A 291 14.47 6.92 -25.98
N GLN A 292 15.49 7.61 -25.44
CA GLN A 292 16.84 7.07 -25.31
C GLN A 292 16.90 5.82 -24.42
N LEU A 293 16.11 5.77 -23.32
CA LEU A 293 16.01 4.60 -22.46
C LEU A 293 15.38 3.40 -23.22
N ILE A 294 14.30 3.63 -23.97
CA ILE A 294 13.65 2.60 -24.80
C ILE A 294 14.64 2.08 -25.86
N ASP A 295 15.33 2.95 -26.59
CA ASP A 295 16.34 2.58 -27.56
C ASP A 295 17.52 1.80 -26.95
N SER A 296 17.80 2.05 -25.67
CA SER A 296 18.82 1.31 -24.89
C SER A 296 18.27 0.00 -24.30
N GLY A 297 16.98 -0.33 -24.51
CA GLY A 297 16.36 -1.60 -24.18
C GLY A 297 15.54 -1.61 -22.88
N LEU A 298 15.10 -0.46 -22.40
CA LEU A 298 14.15 -0.39 -21.28
C LEU A 298 12.84 -1.07 -21.66
N GLY A 299 12.35 -1.98 -20.80
CA GLY A 299 11.12 -2.74 -21.04
C GLY A 299 9.87 -2.15 -20.39
N SER A 300 10.00 -1.62 -19.17
CA SER A 300 8.90 -0.99 -18.41
C SER A 300 9.44 -0.19 -17.23
N LEU A 301 8.62 0.73 -16.68
CA LEU A 301 8.96 1.52 -15.50
C LEU A 301 8.21 1.01 -14.26
N PRO A 302 8.87 0.85 -13.09
CA PRO A 302 8.19 0.67 -11.82
C PRO A 302 7.49 1.97 -11.39
N GLY A 303 6.31 1.85 -10.81
CA GLY A 303 5.51 2.98 -10.30
C GLY A 303 6.00 3.55 -8.96
N THR A 304 7.22 3.20 -8.55
CA THR A 304 7.83 3.70 -7.30
C THR A 304 8.06 5.20 -7.33
N ALA A 305 8.47 5.77 -6.21
CA ALA A 305 8.50 7.21 -5.96
C ALA A 305 7.11 7.89 -5.98
N ALA A 306 6.03 7.17 -6.25
CA ALA A 306 4.66 7.66 -6.07
C ALA A 306 4.36 7.95 -4.60
N GLU A 307 4.77 7.07 -3.71
CA GLU A 307 4.42 7.05 -2.28
C GLU A 307 2.91 7.29 -2.11
N ILE A 308 2.50 8.52 -1.77
CA ILE A 308 1.14 9.02 -1.91
C ILE A 308 1.13 10.15 -2.97
N LEU A 309 0.33 10.03 -4.01
CA LEU A 309 0.12 11.05 -5.03
C LEU A 309 -0.86 12.12 -4.52
N ASP A 310 -0.49 12.75 -3.42
CA ASP A 310 -1.18 13.86 -2.79
C ASP A 310 -0.14 14.81 -2.15
N ASP A 311 -0.05 16.05 -2.63
CA ASP A 311 1.01 16.97 -2.25
C ASP A 311 0.85 17.49 -0.80
N GLU A 312 -0.33 17.31 -0.19
CA GLU A 312 -0.51 17.54 1.25
C GLU A 312 0.39 16.58 2.06
N VAL A 313 0.39 15.29 1.71
CA VAL A 313 1.23 14.27 2.37
C VAL A 313 2.69 14.36 1.93
N ARG A 314 2.93 14.58 0.62
CA ARG A 314 4.29 14.61 0.05
C ARG A 314 5.13 15.73 0.66
N ARG A 315 4.54 16.89 0.94
CA ARG A 315 5.22 18.01 1.60
C ARG A 315 5.86 17.64 2.93
N ASP A 316 5.18 16.78 3.70
CA ASP A 316 5.69 16.35 5.00
C ASP A 316 6.58 15.10 4.90
N LEU A 317 6.32 14.22 3.94
CA LEU A 317 6.96 12.92 3.81
C LEU A 317 8.26 12.96 3.01
N CYS A 318 8.29 13.73 1.89
CA CYS A 318 9.36 13.75 0.90
C CYS A 318 9.37 15.06 0.07
N HIS A 319 9.44 16.20 0.74
CA HIS A 319 9.28 17.55 0.18
C HIS A 319 10.31 17.91 -0.91
N ASP A 320 11.42 17.23 -0.95
CA ASP A 320 12.52 17.44 -1.89
C ASP A 320 12.46 16.54 -3.13
N LYS A 321 11.48 15.60 -3.21
CA LYS A 321 11.22 14.78 -4.39
C LYS A 321 10.29 15.47 -5.38
N ILE A 322 10.19 14.88 -6.58
CA ILE A 322 9.17 15.29 -7.56
C ILE A 322 7.77 15.30 -6.92
N ASN A 323 6.98 16.31 -7.26
CA ASN A 323 5.60 16.44 -6.82
C ASN A 323 4.66 15.50 -7.60
N THR A 324 3.37 15.53 -7.26
CA THR A 324 2.37 14.68 -7.90
C THR A 324 2.27 14.91 -9.42
N ALA A 325 2.30 16.17 -9.87
CA ALA A 325 2.21 16.50 -11.28
C ALA A 325 3.44 16.03 -12.05
N GLU A 326 4.64 16.29 -11.54
CA GLU A 326 5.92 15.85 -12.13
C GLU A 326 6.01 14.32 -12.24
N TRP A 327 5.46 13.58 -11.25
CA TRP A 327 5.38 12.12 -11.33
C TRP A 327 4.49 11.68 -12.50
N PHE A 328 3.32 12.30 -12.66
CA PHE A 328 2.43 12.00 -13.76
C PHE A 328 2.99 12.43 -15.13
N ASP A 329 3.76 13.52 -15.19
CA ASP A 329 4.42 13.97 -16.43
C ASP A 329 5.37 12.89 -16.97
N VAL A 330 6.15 12.24 -16.08
CA VAL A 330 7.03 11.14 -16.48
C VAL A 330 6.23 9.93 -16.96
N VAL A 331 5.21 9.54 -16.21
CA VAL A 331 4.37 8.38 -16.55
C VAL A 331 3.59 8.61 -17.85
N ASP A 332 3.05 9.80 -18.04
CA ASP A 332 2.33 10.18 -19.26
C ASP A 332 3.26 10.16 -20.48
N ALA A 333 4.48 10.69 -20.34
CA ALA A 333 5.49 10.64 -21.39
C ALA A 333 5.90 9.20 -21.75
N ALA A 334 6.00 8.30 -20.75
CA ALA A 334 6.27 6.88 -20.97
C ALA A 334 5.11 6.21 -21.72
N HIS A 335 3.88 6.38 -21.25
CA HIS A 335 2.70 5.79 -21.86
C HIS A 335 2.48 6.26 -23.30
N LYS A 336 2.71 7.54 -23.61
CA LYS A 336 2.61 8.09 -24.97
C LYS A 336 3.60 7.45 -25.94
N GLN A 337 4.71 6.94 -25.44
CA GLN A 337 5.72 6.21 -26.24
C GLN A 337 5.51 4.69 -26.22
N GLY A 338 4.38 4.21 -25.68
CA GLY A 338 4.04 2.79 -25.62
C GLY A 338 4.71 2.02 -24.49
N LEU A 339 5.56 2.67 -23.68
CA LEU A 339 6.20 2.04 -22.52
C LEU A 339 5.17 1.83 -21.40
N LYS A 340 5.06 0.60 -20.92
CA LYS A 340 4.17 0.26 -19.80
C LYS A 340 4.82 0.58 -18.46
N THR A 341 3.96 0.85 -17.48
CA THR A 341 4.40 1.12 -16.10
C THR A 341 3.55 0.37 -15.10
N THR A 342 4.04 0.21 -13.86
CA THR A 342 3.20 -0.21 -12.75
C THR A 342 2.66 1.01 -12.02
N ALA A 343 1.61 0.82 -11.21
CA ALA A 343 1.10 1.83 -10.29
C ALA A 343 1.29 1.33 -8.85
N THR A 344 1.77 2.19 -7.95
CA THR A 344 2.03 1.82 -6.55
C THR A 344 1.48 2.84 -5.59
N ILE A 345 1.18 2.42 -4.37
CA ILE A 345 0.95 3.28 -3.22
C ILE A 345 1.78 2.79 -2.04
N MET A 346 2.42 3.68 -1.27
CA MET A 346 2.96 3.36 0.05
C MET A 346 2.11 4.06 1.10
N PHE A 347 1.42 3.30 1.95
CA PHE A 347 0.36 3.81 2.83
C PHE A 347 0.49 3.34 4.27
N GLY A 348 -0.17 4.06 5.18
CA GLY A 348 -0.25 3.69 6.59
C GLY A 348 0.76 4.41 7.50
N HIS A 349 1.36 5.54 7.06
CA HIS A 349 2.31 6.35 7.84
C HIS A 349 1.64 7.58 8.49
N ILE A 350 1.54 8.73 7.76
CA ILE A 350 0.90 9.98 8.19
C ILE A 350 -0.38 10.27 7.41
N ASP A 351 -0.65 9.46 6.44
CA ASP A 351 -1.76 9.51 5.50
C ASP A 351 -3.08 9.05 6.14
N ARG A 352 -4.17 9.41 5.47
CA ARG A 352 -5.55 9.13 5.88
C ARG A 352 -6.35 8.59 4.68
N PRO A 353 -7.54 8.00 4.91
CA PRO A 353 -8.37 7.45 3.84
C PRO A 353 -8.67 8.41 2.68
N VAL A 354 -8.80 9.71 2.96
CA VAL A 354 -9.01 10.74 1.92
C VAL A 354 -7.82 10.84 0.95
N HIS A 355 -6.60 10.66 1.43
CA HIS A 355 -5.40 10.68 0.59
C HIS A 355 -5.31 9.41 -0.27
N TRP A 356 -5.70 8.25 0.29
CA TRP A 356 -5.79 6.98 -0.45
C TRP A 356 -6.84 7.06 -1.56
N ALA A 357 -8.01 7.62 -1.25
CA ALA A 357 -9.07 7.81 -2.23
C ALA A 357 -8.62 8.71 -3.40
N ARG A 358 -8.01 9.85 -3.11
CA ARG A 358 -7.48 10.76 -4.13
C ARG A 358 -6.39 10.11 -4.97
N HIS A 359 -5.50 9.33 -4.35
CA HIS A 359 -4.46 8.59 -5.03
C HIS A 359 -5.04 7.59 -6.04
N LEU A 360 -5.97 6.73 -5.59
CA LEU A 360 -6.63 5.73 -6.45
C LEU A 360 -7.35 6.38 -7.63
N LEU A 361 -8.08 7.47 -7.40
CA LEU A 361 -8.81 8.15 -8.47
C LEU A 361 -7.88 8.81 -9.48
N ARG A 362 -6.76 9.42 -9.06
CA ARG A 362 -5.75 9.97 -9.97
C ARG A 362 -5.12 8.90 -10.86
N LEU A 363 -4.82 7.72 -10.30
CA LEU A 363 -4.32 6.58 -11.09
C LEU A 363 -5.38 6.09 -12.08
N ARG A 364 -6.64 6.01 -11.65
CA ARG A 364 -7.75 5.63 -12.54
C ARG A 364 -7.90 6.62 -13.70
N GLU A 365 -7.90 7.92 -13.43
CA GLU A 365 -7.96 8.96 -14.45
C GLU A 365 -6.80 8.86 -15.45
N GLN A 366 -5.58 8.65 -14.95
CA GLN A 366 -4.41 8.42 -15.80
C GLN A 366 -4.58 7.17 -16.67
N GLN A 367 -5.07 6.07 -16.09
CA GLN A 367 -5.29 4.84 -16.83
C GLN A 367 -6.35 4.96 -17.91
N ILE A 368 -7.46 5.64 -17.62
CA ILE A 368 -8.51 5.93 -18.61
C ILE A 368 -7.93 6.71 -19.79
N ARG A 369 -7.05 7.67 -19.51
CA ARG A 369 -6.45 8.54 -20.53
C ARG A 369 -5.39 7.81 -21.39
N THR A 370 -4.60 6.90 -20.81
CA THR A 370 -3.40 6.37 -21.46
C THR A 370 -3.33 4.84 -21.59
N GLY A 371 -4.05 4.09 -20.74
CA GLY A 371 -4.03 2.61 -20.77
C GLY A 371 -2.67 1.98 -20.49
N GLY A 372 -1.74 2.70 -19.84
CA GLY A 372 -0.35 2.29 -19.69
C GLY A 372 -0.01 1.49 -18.44
N PHE A 373 -0.82 1.56 -17.37
CA PHE A 373 -0.59 0.78 -16.15
C PHE A 373 -0.92 -0.70 -16.36
N THR A 374 -0.02 -1.58 -15.94
CA THR A 374 -0.19 -3.04 -16.01
C THR A 374 -0.85 -3.61 -14.76
N GLU A 375 -0.60 -2.98 -13.62
CA GLU A 375 -1.02 -3.45 -12.30
C GLU A 375 -1.04 -2.31 -11.29
N PHE A 376 -1.71 -2.55 -10.16
CA PHE A 376 -1.62 -1.72 -8.96
C PHE A 376 -1.05 -2.53 -7.79
N VAL A 377 -0.06 -1.95 -7.10
CA VAL A 377 0.68 -2.59 -6.00
C VAL A 377 0.55 -1.77 -4.72
N PRO A 378 -0.32 -2.15 -3.79
CA PRO A 378 -0.33 -1.59 -2.45
C PRO A 378 0.90 -2.03 -1.65
N LEU A 379 1.62 -1.07 -1.10
CA LEU A 379 2.82 -1.28 -0.29
C LEU A 379 2.57 -0.75 1.13
N PRO A 380 2.15 -1.59 2.09
CA PRO A 380 2.02 -1.17 3.48
C PRO A 380 3.35 -0.64 4.03
N PHE A 381 3.29 0.46 4.77
CA PHE A 381 4.47 1.09 5.36
C PHE A 381 5.10 0.22 6.45
N VAL A 382 6.36 -0.17 6.26
CA VAL A 382 7.19 -0.90 7.23
C VAL A 382 7.93 0.14 8.09
N HIS A 383 7.69 0.14 9.38
CA HIS A 383 8.04 1.25 10.26
C HIS A 383 9.37 1.10 11.01
N MET A 384 9.78 -0.14 11.35
CA MET A 384 10.75 -0.46 12.40
C MET A 384 12.05 0.36 12.31
N GLU A 385 12.61 0.49 11.11
CA GLU A 385 13.85 1.24 10.86
C GLU A 385 13.60 2.58 10.12
N SER A 386 12.34 2.97 9.93
CA SER A 386 12.00 4.21 9.22
C SER A 386 12.31 5.46 10.05
N PRO A 387 13.03 6.45 9.49
CA PRO A 387 13.38 7.67 10.23
C PRO A 387 12.20 8.45 10.78
N ILE A 388 11.07 8.49 10.06
CA ILE A 388 9.88 9.22 10.51
C ILE A 388 9.27 8.57 11.74
N TYR A 389 9.23 7.22 11.79
CA TYR A 389 8.72 6.49 12.95
C TYR A 389 9.65 6.59 14.15
N LEU A 390 10.96 6.42 13.92
CA LEU A 390 11.98 6.54 14.98
C LEU A 390 12.05 7.95 15.60
N LYS A 391 11.57 8.97 14.87
CA LYS A 391 11.42 10.35 15.36
C LYS A 391 10.00 10.68 15.84
N GLU A 392 9.18 9.65 16.10
CA GLU A 392 7.83 9.80 16.65
C GLU A 392 6.86 10.62 15.78
N GLY A 393 7.07 10.59 14.46
CA GLY A 393 6.31 11.38 13.49
C GLY A 393 5.33 10.60 12.63
N SER A 394 5.15 9.28 12.84
CA SER A 394 4.21 8.44 12.09
C SER A 394 3.62 7.31 12.92
N ARG A 395 2.53 6.72 12.42
CA ARG A 395 1.98 5.45 12.91
C ARG A 395 2.93 4.29 12.62
N LYS A 396 2.76 3.15 13.29
CA LYS A 396 3.54 1.91 13.07
C LYS A 396 3.13 1.11 11.82
N GLY A 397 2.59 1.76 10.81
CA GLY A 397 2.02 1.16 9.61
C GLY A 397 0.49 1.08 9.69
N PRO A 398 -0.17 0.65 8.59
CA PRO A 398 -1.60 0.43 8.60
C PRO A 398 -1.98 -0.70 9.56
N THR A 399 -3.23 -0.74 9.99
CA THR A 399 -3.81 -1.91 10.66
C THR A 399 -3.97 -3.06 9.66
N TRP A 400 -4.17 -4.28 10.17
CA TRP A 400 -4.47 -5.42 9.31
C TRP A 400 -5.75 -5.17 8.49
N ARG A 401 -6.81 -4.67 9.13
CA ARG A 401 -8.04 -4.25 8.47
C ARG A 401 -7.80 -3.26 7.32
N GLU A 402 -7.03 -2.21 7.57
CA GLU A 402 -6.69 -1.21 6.55
C GLU A 402 -5.91 -1.82 5.38
N SER A 403 -5.02 -2.77 5.68
CA SER A 403 -4.24 -3.47 4.65
C SER A 403 -5.13 -4.30 3.74
N VAL A 404 -6.05 -5.08 4.30
CA VAL A 404 -6.99 -5.88 3.51
C VAL A 404 -7.95 -4.98 2.72
N LEU A 405 -8.52 -3.96 3.37
CA LEU A 405 -9.41 -3.00 2.71
C LEU A 405 -8.71 -2.26 1.57
N MET A 406 -7.42 -1.92 1.68
CA MET A 406 -6.70 -1.27 0.59
C MET A 406 -6.69 -2.13 -0.67
N HIS A 407 -6.47 -3.43 -0.57
CA HIS A 407 -6.49 -4.35 -1.72
C HIS A 407 -7.91 -4.48 -2.29
N SER A 408 -8.91 -4.66 -1.43
CA SER A 408 -10.31 -4.78 -1.85
C SER A 408 -10.83 -3.50 -2.51
N ILE A 409 -10.58 -2.36 -1.90
CA ILE A 409 -11.05 -1.06 -2.41
C ILE A 409 -10.30 -0.68 -3.69
N ALA A 410 -9.01 -1.01 -3.79
CA ALA A 410 -8.27 -0.82 -5.04
C ALA A 410 -8.90 -1.65 -6.18
N ARG A 411 -9.27 -2.92 -5.93
CA ARG A 411 -9.99 -3.74 -6.91
C ARG A 411 -11.28 -3.05 -7.37
N LEU A 412 -12.07 -2.56 -6.43
CA LEU A 412 -13.36 -1.91 -6.73
C LEU A 412 -13.19 -0.55 -7.42
N ALA A 413 -12.28 0.30 -6.92
CA ALA A 413 -12.09 1.66 -7.42
C ALA A 413 -11.38 1.71 -8.78
N LEU A 414 -10.52 0.73 -9.08
CA LEU A 414 -9.76 0.68 -10.34
C LEU A 414 -10.42 -0.20 -11.40
N ASN A 415 -11.52 -0.90 -11.08
CA ASN A 415 -12.33 -1.66 -12.03
C ASN A 415 -13.06 -0.71 -13.00
N PRO A 416 -13.11 -1.01 -14.32
CA PRO A 416 -12.49 -2.13 -15.03
C PRO A 416 -11.08 -1.83 -15.59
N HIS A 417 -10.47 -0.69 -15.26
CA HIS A 417 -9.34 -0.12 -15.98
C HIS A 417 -7.98 -0.76 -15.63
N ILE A 418 -7.76 -1.14 -14.35
CA ILE A 418 -6.53 -1.83 -13.93
C ILE A 418 -6.91 -3.22 -13.41
N PRO A 419 -6.74 -4.27 -14.24
CA PRO A 419 -7.25 -5.61 -13.91
C PRO A 419 -6.40 -6.37 -12.90
N ASN A 420 -5.15 -5.96 -12.67
CA ASN A 420 -4.24 -6.70 -11.80
C ASN A 420 -3.99 -5.92 -10.50
N ILE A 421 -4.34 -6.55 -9.39
CA ILE A 421 -4.05 -6.07 -8.04
C ILE A 421 -3.07 -7.04 -7.39
N GLN A 422 -1.90 -6.53 -7.04
CA GLN A 422 -0.80 -7.32 -6.47
C GLN A 422 -0.78 -7.19 -4.94
N ALA A 423 -0.46 -8.28 -4.24
CA ALA A 423 -0.12 -8.26 -2.82
C ALA A 423 1.38 -8.53 -2.61
N SER A 424 2.01 -7.76 -1.73
CA SER A 424 3.46 -7.82 -1.48
C SER A 424 3.78 -8.77 -0.33
N TRP A 425 4.31 -9.96 -0.63
CA TRP A 425 4.63 -10.99 0.36
C TRP A 425 5.71 -10.57 1.36
N VAL A 426 6.68 -9.74 0.96
CA VAL A 426 7.73 -9.23 1.87
C VAL A 426 7.19 -8.33 2.98
N LYS A 427 5.97 -7.83 2.83
CA LYS A 427 5.30 -6.94 3.79
C LYS A 427 4.18 -7.62 4.55
N LEU A 428 3.46 -8.53 3.89
CA LEU A 428 2.25 -9.18 4.44
C LEU A 428 2.53 -10.58 4.99
N GLY A 429 3.65 -11.18 4.61
CA GLY A 429 3.94 -12.58 4.90
C GLY A 429 3.05 -13.56 4.13
N PRO A 430 3.32 -14.88 4.21
CA PRO A 430 2.54 -15.91 3.51
C PRO A 430 1.06 -15.92 3.89
N ASP A 431 0.75 -15.80 5.18
CA ASP A 431 -0.63 -15.84 5.67
C ASP A 431 -1.41 -14.58 5.26
N GLY A 432 -0.73 -13.43 5.25
CA GLY A 432 -1.31 -12.18 4.76
C GLY A 432 -1.62 -12.23 3.27
N ILE A 433 -0.76 -12.88 2.47
CA ILE A 433 -1.06 -13.14 1.06
C ILE A 433 -2.30 -14.03 0.93
N ALA A 434 -2.36 -15.15 1.65
CA ALA A 434 -3.50 -16.09 1.59
C ALA A 434 -4.82 -15.38 1.90
N ALA A 435 -4.86 -14.49 2.90
CA ALA A 435 -6.03 -13.69 3.24
C ALA A 435 -6.39 -12.68 2.12
N CYS A 436 -5.40 -11.99 1.54
CA CYS A 436 -5.62 -11.02 0.45
C CYS A 436 -6.13 -11.67 -0.84
N LEU A 437 -5.87 -12.96 -1.08
CA LEU A 437 -6.44 -13.71 -2.21
C LEU A 437 -7.98 -13.83 -2.13
N SER A 438 -8.56 -13.66 -0.95
CA SER A 438 -10.02 -13.57 -0.75
C SER A 438 -10.52 -12.13 -0.65
N ALA A 439 -9.66 -11.16 -0.99
CA ALA A 439 -9.92 -9.73 -0.90
C ALA A 439 -9.67 -8.99 -2.23
N GLY A 440 -9.83 -9.71 -3.37
CA GLY A 440 -9.73 -9.13 -4.70
C GLY A 440 -8.33 -9.16 -5.34
N VAL A 441 -7.33 -9.79 -4.71
CA VAL A 441 -5.96 -9.93 -5.25
C VAL A 441 -5.89 -11.08 -6.27
N ASN A 442 -5.14 -10.87 -7.36
CA ASN A 442 -4.89 -11.87 -8.40
C ASN A 442 -3.40 -12.01 -8.80
N ASP A 443 -2.51 -11.32 -8.08
CA ASP A 443 -1.06 -11.38 -8.31
C ASP A 443 -0.30 -11.32 -6.97
N ILE A 444 0.75 -12.12 -6.80
CA ILE A 444 1.56 -12.14 -5.59
C ILE A 444 2.98 -11.61 -5.80
N GLY A 445 3.18 -10.92 -6.91
CA GLY A 445 4.43 -10.25 -7.25
C GLY A 445 5.55 -11.17 -7.70
N GLY A 446 6.76 -10.77 -7.42
CA GLY A 446 7.97 -11.44 -7.87
C GLY A 446 8.68 -12.27 -6.82
N THR A 447 9.53 -13.19 -7.28
CA THR A 447 10.44 -13.97 -6.42
C THR A 447 11.46 -13.09 -5.70
N LEU A 448 11.82 -11.95 -6.29
CA LEU A 448 12.71 -10.88 -5.84
C LEU A 448 14.20 -11.25 -5.69
N MET A 449 14.55 -12.49 -5.42
CA MET A 449 15.90 -13.09 -5.33
C MET A 449 16.97 -12.31 -4.55
N ASN A 450 16.68 -11.18 -3.98
CA ASN A 450 17.55 -10.37 -3.10
C ASN A 450 16.86 -9.03 -2.75
N GLU A 451 15.69 -9.10 -2.17
CA GLU A 451 15.00 -7.90 -1.72
C GLU A 451 15.73 -7.26 -0.53
N THR A 452 16.18 -6.03 -0.68
CA THR A 452 16.97 -5.31 0.34
C THR A 452 16.30 -4.04 0.86
N ILE A 453 15.35 -3.47 0.12
CA ILE A 453 14.70 -2.19 0.48
C ILE A 453 13.79 -2.38 1.69
N THR A 454 12.89 -3.35 1.63
CA THR A 454 11.94 -3.65 2.72
C THR A 454 12.65 -4.24 3.93
N ARG A 455 13.66 -5.08 3.69
CA ARG A 455 14.53 -5.58 4.75
C ARG A 455 15.27 -4.45 5.48
N SER A 456 15.75 -3.44 4.77
CA SER A 456 16.37 -2.25 5.40
C SER A 456 15.41 -1.47 6.28
N ALA A 457 14.10 -1.60 6.04
CA ALA A 457 13.06 -1.03 6.89
C ALA A 457 12.70 -1.89 8.11
N GLY A 458 13.30 -3.09 8.24
CA GLY A 458 13.12 -3.99 9.36
C GLY A 458 12.20 -5.20 9.08
N ALA A 459 11.75 -5.42 7.83
CA ALA A 459 10.90 -6.56 7.52
C ALA A 459 11.63 -7.91 7.63
N GLU A 460 10.91 -8.93 8.12
CA GLU A 460 11.44 -10.23 8.52
C GLU A 460 11.01 -11.40 7.62
N HIS A 461 10.12 -11.19 6.64
CA HIS A 461 9.58 -12.25 5.77
C HIS A 461 10.56 -12.77 4.70
N GLY A 462 11.83 -12.36 4.77
CA GLY A 462 12.89 -12.85 3.89
C GLY A 462 13.16 -11.93 2.70
N GLN A 463 14.07 -12.38 1.83
CA GLN A 463 14.54 -11.62 0.66
C GLN A 463 14.17 -12.29 -0.66
N GLU A 464 13.74 -13.53 -0.60
CA GLU A 464 13.33 -14.32 -1.75
C GLU A 464 12.21 -15.28 -1.36
N MET A 465 11.21 -15.41 -2.22
CA MET A 465 10.25 -16.51 -2.21
C MET A 465 10.42 -17.27 -3.53
N THR A 466 10.87 -18.53 -3.44
CA THR A 466 11.13 -19.33 -4.63
C THR A 466 9.84 -19.65 -5.39
N PRO A 467 9.89 -19.95 -6.72
CA PRO A 467 8.72 -20.36 -7.48
C PRO A 467 7.95 -21.53 -6.84
N LEU A 468 8.67 -22.53 -6.33
CA LEU A 468 8.05 -23.68 -5.63
C LEU A 468 7.32 -23.24 -4.36
N ALA A 469 7.88 -22.29 -3.59
CA ALA A 469 7.23 -21.77 -2.39
C ALA A 469 5.97 -20.97 -2.76
N MET A 470 6.01 -20.16 -3.83
CA MET A 470 4.85 -19.42 -4.35
C MET A 470 3.74 -20.36 -4.81
N GLU A 471 4.09 -21.38 -5.62
CA GLU A 471 3.12 -22.38 -6.10
C GLU A 471 2.51 -23.18 -4.93
N SER A 472 3.31 -23.55 -3.93
CA SER A 472 2.83 -24.24 -2.71
C SER A 472 1.85 -23.37 -1.92
N LEU A 473 2.15 -22.07 -1.75
CA LEU A 473 1.27 -21.13 -1.07
C LEU A 473 -0.07 -21.02 -1.80
N LEU A 474 -0.05 -20.83 -3.12
CA LEU A 474 -1.25 -20.72 -3.93
C LEU A 474 -2.07 -22.02 -3.93
N TYR A 475 -1.40 -23.18 -4.00
CA TYR A 475 -2.07 -24.47 -3.90
C TYR A 475 -2.80 -24.65 -2.54
N LYS A 476 -2.16 -24.28 -1.43
CA LYS A 476 -2.78 -24.30 -0.10
C LYS A 476 -3.97 -23.35 0.01
N ALA A 477 -3.92 -22.23 -0.69
CA ALA A 477 -5.04 -21.29 -0.78
C ALA A 477 -6.14 -21.71 -1.77
N GLY A 478 -6.02 -22.89 -2.42
CA GLY A 478 -6.97 -23.38 -3.40
C GLY A 478 -6.99 -22.61 -4.72
N ARG A 479 -5.89 -21.96 -5.09
CA ARG A 479 -5.78 -21.11 -6.27
C ARG A 479 -4.80 -21.69 -7.29
N PRO A 480 -5.18 -21.81 -8.57
CA PRO A 480 -4.24 -22.17 -9.64
C PRO A 480 -3.15 -21.12 -9.79
N SER A 481 -1.89 -21.55 -9.83
CA SER A 481 -0.74 -20.68 -10.06
C SER A 481 -0.49 -20.44 -11.54
N ARG A 482 -0.01 -19.23 -11.91
CA ARG A 482 0.42 -18.89 -13.26
C ARG A 482 1.71 -18.06 -13.22
N GLN A 483 2.81 -18.62 -13.72
CA GLN A 483 4.03 -17.87 -13.92
C GLN A 483 3.85 -16.94 -15.13
N ARG A 484 3.96 -15.63 -14.91
CA ARG A 484 3.78 -14.58 -15.93
C ARG A 484 5.12 -13.93 -16.35
N THR A 485 5.07 -13.20 -17.45
CA THR A 485 6.08 -12.19 -17.79
C THR A 485 5.74 -10.85 -17.09
N THR A 486 6.65 -9.88 -17.15
CA THR A 486 6.42 -8.52 -16.60
C THR A 486 5.14 -7.88 -17.13
N LEU A 487 4.86 -8.03 -18.41
CA LEU A 487 3.69 -7.45 -19.07
C LEU A 487 2.47 -8.39 -19.08
N TYR A 488 2.36 -9.29 -18.10
CA TYR A 488 1.25 -10.21 -17.89
C TYR A 488 1.02 -11.26 -18.99
N GLY A 489 1.98 -11.46 -19.89
CA GLY A 489 2.03 -12.62 -20.79
C GLY A 489 2.38 -13.91 -20.02
N THR A 490 2.32 -15.05 -20.71
CA THR A 490 2.74 -16.35 -20.18
C THR A 490 4.25 -16.51 -20.32
N ALA A 491 4.94 -16.93 -19.26
CA ALA A 491 6.35 -17.29 -19.32
C ALA A 491 6.56 -18.53 -20.23
N SER A 492 7.65 -18.56 -20.98
CA SER A 492 7.96 -19.71 -21.84
C SER A 492 8.22 -20.97 -21.01
N ASN A 493 7.96 -22.14 -21.60
CA ASN A 493 8.25 -23.42 -20.93
C ASN A 493 9.72 -23.56 -20.52
N GLU A 494 10.63 -23.02 -21.33
CA GLU A 494 12.06 -22.99 -21.02
C GLU A 494 12.34 -22.21 -19.73
N ARG A 495 11.82 -20.97 -19.63
CA ARG A 495 12.01 -20.13 -18.43
C ARG A 495 11.36 -20.75 -17.21
N ARG A 496 10.16 -21.31 -17.37
CA ARG A 496 9.48 -22.01 -16.28
C ARG A 496 10.29 -23.22 -15.80
N SER A 497 10.78 -24.06 -16.71
CA SER A 497 11.59 -25.21 -16.31
C SER A 497 12.87 -24.79 -15.60
N ALA A 498 13.58 -23.78 -16.11
CA ALA A 498 14.78 -23.26 -15.46
C ALA A 498 14.51 -22.67 -14.06
N SER A 499 13.31 -22.15 -13.80
CA SER A 499 12.98 -21.56 -12.51
C SER A 499 12.60 -22.58 -11.41
N LEU A 500 12.37 -23.83 -11.77
CA LEU A 500 11.95 -24.90 -10.85
C LEU A 500 13.11 -25.84 -10.47
N VAL A 501 14.32 -25.59 -10.99
CA VAL A 501 15.55 -26.30 -10.65
C VAL A 501 16.28 -25.58 -9.52
#